data_336d70d50435aab52bfaafd68512dd46
#
_entry.id   336d70d50435aab52bfaafd68512dd46
#
_cell.length_a   1.000
_cell.length_b   1.000
_cell.length_c   1.000
_cell.angle_alpha   90.00
_cell.angle_beta   90.00
_cell.angle_gamma   90.00
#
_symmetry.space_group_name_H-M   'P 1'
#
loop_
_entity.id
_entity.type
_entity.pdbx_description
1 polymer ?
#
loop_
_entity_poly.entity_id
_entity_poly.type
_entity_poly.pdbx_seq_one_letter_code
_entity_poly.pdbx_strand_id
1 'polypeptide(L)'
;MKIKIPATHLIRAAACTALFLVLPHAFGLDWPVAAKIITGTFGEDRGDHFHNGIDIGGGSQEVHPVLPGELVFRYEEASDYSSLPRGTGSFVALRHDQNIISLYCHLQNGSLGPERAAYVPTDRLGIIGDTGHADGLHLHFTVYDQEAGSTVNPLAFLPPLPHHQPPVIRHVLIATGERQQPLEDGVVMKPGRAEILAEVYNLREDVAFSWPLAPHSVSLSMDGVEVSRISFDSLQVMEGKSVLTGTVLSRSQVYDSSGLLRCGTVELRQGESSLRLAARDLAGNETVKVISFSVHE
;
A
#
# COMPACT_ATOMS: atom_id res chain seq x y z
N MET A 1 -16.55 -64.13 -22.76
CA MET A 1 -17.23 -62.84 -22.51
C MET A 1 -16.24 -61.98 -21.77
N LYS A 2 -15.53 -61.05 -22.48
CA LYS A 2 -14.48 -60.21 -21.89
C LYS A 2 -15.12 -58.86 -21.56
N ILE A 3 -15.11 -58.54 -20.26
CA ILE A 3 -15.62 -57.26 -19.76
C ILE A 3 -14.50 -56.19 -19.93
N LYS A 4 -14.76 -55.16 -20.69
CA LYS A 4 -13.92 -54.00 -20.86
C LYS A 4 -14.21 -53.02 -19.71
N ILE A 5 -13.20 -52.61 -18.95
CA ILE A 5 -13.25 -51.53 -17.96
C ILE A 5 -12.94 -50.24 -18.69
N PRO A 6 -13.77 -49.16 -18.54
CA PRO A 6 -13.48 -47.90 -19.16
C PRO A 6 -12.40 -47.12 -18.40
N ALA A 7 -11.46 -46.51 -19.12
CA ALA A 7 -10.41 -45.64 -18.63
C ALA A 7 -11.00 -44.35 -18.04
N THR A 8 -10.72 -44.11 -16.79
CA THR A 8 -10.99 -42.85 -16.09
C THR A 8 -10.06 -41.76 -16.61
N HIS A 9 -10.63 -40.74 -17.24
CA HIS A 9 -9.91 -39.53 -17.63
C HIS A 9 -9.53 -38.74 -16.38
N LEU A 10 -8.22 -38.71 -16.05
CA LEU A 10 -7.64 -37.75 -15.13
C LEU A 10 -7.66 -36.38 -15.80
N ILE A 11 -8.58 -35.51 -15.37
CA ILE A 11 -8.54 -34.08 -15.70
C ILE A 11 -7.42 -33.48 -14.85
N ARG A 12 -6.28 -33.22 -15.49
CA ARG A 12 -5.24 -32.36 -14.93
C ARG A 12 -5.74 -30.91 -14.99
N ALA A 13 -6.14 -30.36 -13.84
CA ALA A 13 -6.33 -28.94 -13.69
C ALA A 13 -4.96 -28.25 -13.84
N ALA A 14 -4.70 -27.68 -14.99
CA ALA A 14 -3.59 -26.75 -15.19
C ALA A 14 -3.97 -25.46 -14.48
N ALA A 15 -3.38 -25.21 -13.30
CA ALA A 15 -3.39 -23.90 -12.68
C ALA A 15 -2.62 -22.93 -13.58
N CYS A 16 -3.35 -22.16 -14.39
CA CYS A 16 -2.79 -21.06 -15.16
C CYS A 16 -2.52 -19.93 -14.14
N THR A 17 -1.31 -19.89 -13.58
CA THR A 17 -0.83 -18.73 -12.84
C THR A 17 -0.58 -17.64 -13.88
N ALA A 18 -1.57 -16.78 -14.08
CA ALA A 18 -1.38 -15.55 -14.84
C ALA A 18 -0.42 -14.69 -14.03
N LEU A 19 0.86 -14.75 -14.38
CA LEU A 19 1.85 -13.78 -13.95
C LEU A 19 1.49 -12.47 -14.64
N PHE A 20 0.73 -11.61 -13.96
CA PHE A 20 0.60 -10.23 -14.35
C PHE A 20 1.97 -9.57 -14.12
N LEU A 21 2.80 -9.63 -15.15
CA LEU A 21 3.91 -8.70 -15.31
C LEU A 21 3.26 -7.32 -15.47
N VAL A 22 3.09 -6.61 -14.38
CA VAL A 22 2.98 -5.15 -14.43
C VAL A 22 4.33 -4.70 -14.98
N LEU A 23 4.40 -4.51 -16.30
CA LEU A 23 5.52 -3.81 -16.90
C LEU A 23 5.56 -2.45 -16.21
N PRO A 24 6.68 -2.04 -15.61
CA PRO A 24 6.80 -0.68 -15.11
C PRO A 24 6.55 0.21 -16.33
N HIS A 25 5.44 0.95 -16.30
CA HIS A 25 5.21 1.98 -17.26
C HIS A 25 6.40 2.93 -17.15
N ALA A 26 7.14 3.10 -18.22
CA ALA A 26 8.37 3.89 -18.27
C ALA A 26 8.06 5.40 -18.20
N PHE A 27 7.33 5.82 -17.16
CA PHE A 27 7.06 7.23 -16.88
C PHE A 27 7.85 7.60 -15.63
N GLY A 28 9.04 8.13 -15.84
CA GLY A 28 9.75 8.79 -14.74
C GLY A 28 8.98 10.04 -14.36
N LEU A 29 8.29 10.02 -13.22
CA LEU A 29 7.76 11.23 -12.60
C LEU A 29 8.92 11.98 -11.93
N ASP A 30 8.89 13.30 -11.93
CA ASP A 30 9.75 14.10 -11.06
C ASP A 30 9.16 14.20 -9.65
N TRP A 31 10.00 14.46 -8.65
CA TRP A 31 9.51 14.73 -7.32
C TRP A 31 8.73 16.06 -7.30
N PRO A 32 7.54 16.11 -6.68
CA PRO A 32 6.75 17.35 -6.64
C PRO A 32 7.32 18.42 -5.71
N VAL A 33 8.30 18.06 -4.88
CA VAL A 33 8.94 18.95 -3.89
C VAL A 33 10.44 18.68 -3.78
N ALA A 34 11.20 19.65 -3.28
CA ALA A 34 12.65 19.54 -3.16
C ALA A 34 13.10 18.59 -2.02
N ALA A 35 12.55 18.74 -0.81
CA ALA A 35 12.85 17.85 0.32
C ALA A 35 11.91 16.65 0.29
N LYS A 36 12.49 15.45 0.20
CA LYS A 36 11.80 14.19 -0.09
C LYS A 36 11.64 13.37 1.18
N ILE A 37 11.01 13.94 2.20
CA ILE A 37 10.81 13.29 3.50
C ILE A 37 9.45 12.59 3.49
N ILE A 38 9.44 11.27 3.24
CA ILE A 38 8.20 10.48 3.29
C ILE A 38 7.77 10.33 4.74
N THR A 39 6.56 10.77 5.04
CA THR A 39 5.92 10.66 6.36
C THR A 39 4.72 9.73 6.37
N GLY A 40 4.25 9.31 5.19
CA GLY A 40 3.21 8.30 5.01
C GLY A 40 3.37 7.58 3.68
N THR A 41 3.21 6.26 3.66
CA THR A 41 3.30 5.45 2.44
C THR A 41 1.93 4.97 1.96
N PHE A 42 1.88 4.56 0.71
CA PHE A 42 0.68 4.03 0.07
C PHE A 42 0.24 2.72 0.74
N GLY A 43 -1.07 2.60 1.00
CA GLY A 43 -1.65 1.40 1.60
C GLY A 43 -1.60 1.35 3.13
N GLU A 44 -1.09 2.38 3.81
CA GLU A 44 -1.14 2.46 5.27
C GLU A 44 -2.57 2.44 5.80
N ASP A 45 -2.69 1.95 7.02
CA ASP A 45 -3.92 1.98 7.78
C ASP A 45 -4.27 3.40 8.23
N ARG A 46 -5.40 3.92 7.76
CA ARG A 46 -5.97 5.20 8.22
C ARG A 46 -7.24 5.01 9.07
N GLY A 47 -7.40 3.81 9.67
CA GLY A 47 -8.50 3.46 10.54
C GLY A 47 -9.71 2.91 9.78
N ASP A 48 -10.29 3.66 8.88
CA ASP A 48 -11.47 3.28 8.09
C ASP A 48 -11.16 3.01 6.60
N HIS A 49 -10.01 3.46 6.11
CA HIS A 49 -9.59 3.30 4.71
C HIS A 49 -8.07 3.08 4.58
N PHE A 50 -7.61 2.74 3.40
CA PHE A 50 -6.20 2.75 3.04
C PHE A 50 -5.73 4.15 2.68
N HIS A 51 -4.52 4.49 3.03
CA HIS A 51 -3.84 5.67 2.49
C HIS A 51 -3.66 5.51 0.97
N ASN A 52 -4.27 6.38 0.19
CA ASN A 52 -4.34 6.27 -1.27
C ASN A 52 -3.29 7.12 -2.01
N GLY A 53 -2.26 7.56 -1.32
CA GLY A 53 -1.16 8.36 -1.84
C GLY A 53 0.10 8.18 -1.01
N ILE A 54 0.97 9.16 -1.07
CA ILE A 54 2.11 9.30 -0.16
C ILE A 54 2.05 10.67 0.49
N ASP A 55 2.51 10.73 1.75
CA ASP A 55 2.67 11.99 2.46
C ASP A 55 4.14 12.39 2.44
N ILE A 56 4.42 13.63 2.02
CA ILE A 56 5.76 14.17 1.91
C ILE A 56 5.86 15.38 2.85
N GLY A 57 6.58 15.22 3.95
CA GLY A 57 6.86 16.27 4.92
C GLY A 57 8.05 17.15 4.53
N GLY A 58 8.67 17.78 5.52
CA GLY A 58 9.86 18.62 5.31
C GLY A 58 9.57 20.12 5.39
N GLY A 59 8.43 20.47 6.00
CA GLY A 59 8.04 21.87 6.22
C GLY A 59 7.42 22.53 5.00
N SER A 60 7.36 23.87 5.04
CA SER A 60 6.78 24.66 3.97
C SER A 60 7.71 24.68 2.76
N GLN A 61 7.26 24.15 1.62
CA GLN A 61 7.99 24.04 0.37
C GLN A 61 7.09 24.36 -0.80
N GLU A 62 7.65 24.83 -1.92
CA GLU A 62 6.94 24.96 -3.17
C GLU A 62 6.62 23.58 -3.75
N VAL A 63 5.40 23.44 -4.27
CA VAL A 63 4.89 22.24 -4.91
C VAL A 63 4.83 22.47 -6.42
N HIS A 64 5.38 21.51 -7.18
CA HIS A 64 5.51 21.57 -8.63
C HIS A 64 4.83 20.37 -9.30
N PRO A 65 4.39 20.50 -10.57
CA PRO A 65 3.90 19.36 -11.35
C PRO A 65 4.98 18.28 -11.52
N VAL A 66 4.60 17.04 -11.36
CA VAL A 66 5.49 15.87 -11.59
C VAL A 66 5.77 15.60 -13.07
N LEU A 67 4.93 16.11 -13.96
CA LEU A 67 4.99 16.08 -15.42
C LEU A 67 4.25 17.30 -15.98
N PRO A 68 4.45 17.69 -17.26
CA PRO A 68 3.55 18.62 -17.95
C PRO A 68 2.11 18.08 -17.90
N GLY A 69 1.14 18.94 -17.60
CA GLY A 69 -0.25 18.51 -17.48
C GLY A 69 -1.27 19.62 -17.64
N GLU A 70 -2.48 19.25 -18.02
CA GLU A 70 -3.63 20.13 -18.11
C GLU A 70 -4.35 20.22 -16.76
N LEU A 71 -4.85 21.40 -16.41
CA LEU A 71 -5.64 21.59 -15.20
C LEU A 71 -6.97 20.85 -15.32
N VAL A 72 -7.21 19.87 -14.43
CA VAL A 72 -8.50 19.18 -14.30
C VAL A 72 -9.38 19.91 -13.30
N PHE A 73 -8.79 20.21 -12.12
CA PHE A 73 -9.50 20.88 -11.04
C PHE A 73 -8.53 21.60 -10.11
N ARG A 74 -9.03 22.68 -9.55
CA ARG A 74 -8.33 23.50 -8.57
C ARG A 74 -9.32 23.93 -7.51
N TYR A 75 -8.96 23.78 -6.25
CA TYR A 75 -9.79 24.11 -5.12
C TYR A 75 -8.98 24.79 -4.04
N GLU A 76 -9.53 25.86 -3.48
CA GLU A 76 -8.95 26.59 -2.37
C GLU A 76 -9.96 26.67 -1.22
N GLU A 77 -9.66 25.99 -0.13
CA GLU A 77 -10.57 25.82 1.00
C GLU A 77 -11.05 27.15 1.59
N ALA A 78 -10.15 28.13 1.71
CA ALA A 78 -10.47 29.44 2.26
C ALA A 78 -11.43 30.26 1.38
N SER A 79 -11.50 29.96 0.09
CA SER A 79 -12.34 30.69 -0.89
C SER A 79 -13.65 29.99 -1.17
N ASP A 80 -13.88 28.82 -0.54
CA ASP A 80 -15.02 27.98 -0.86
C ASP A 80 -16.24 28.27 0.04
N TYR A 81 -17.36 28.47 -0.63
CA TYR A 81 -18.68 28.56 -0.04
C TYR A 81 -19.52 27.29 -0.27
N SER A 82 -18.91 26.25 -0.83
CA SER A 82 -19.57 24.99 -1.19
C SER A 82 -19.65 24.02 0.01
N SER A 83 -20.48 23.00 -0.15
CA SER A 83 -20.58 21.88 0.78
C SER A 83 -19.66 20.71 0.40
N LEU A 84 -18.61 20.95 -0.36
CA LEU A 84 -17.66 19.89 -0.73
C LEU A 84 -16.94 19.33 0.50
N PRO A 85 -16.66 18.02 0.54
CA PRO A 85 -15.87 17.43 1.62
C PRO A 85 -14.49 18.11 1.68
N ARG A 86 -14.11 18.58 2.87
CA ARG A 86 -12.85 19.32 3.07
C ARG A 86 -11.63 18.43 3.33
N GLY A 87 -11.79 17.10 3.22
CA GLY A 87 -10.73 16.14 3.56
C GLY A 87 -9.39 16.41 2.88
N THR A 88 -9.39 16.75 1.59
CA THR A 88 -8.19 17.07 0.80
C THR A 88 -7.63 18.48 1.01
N GLY A 89 -8.39 19.37 1.70
CA GLY A 89 -8.01 20.77 1.84
C GLY A 89 -7.91 21.48 0.48
N SER A 90 -7.06 22.50 0.42
CA SER A 90 -6.73 23.15 -0.85
C SER A 90 -5.89 22.23 -1.71
N PHE A 91 -6.27 22.05 -2.99
CA PHE A 91 -5.59 21.09 -3.86
C PHE A 91 -5.61 21.49 -5.35
N VAL A 92 -4.71 20.88 -6.10
CA VAL A 92 -4.66 20.95 -7.56
C VAL A 92 -4.65 19.52 -8.12
N ALA A 93 -5.42 19.29 -9.18
CA ALA A 93 -5.42 18.06 -9.96
C ALA A 93 -5.02 18.35 -11.40
N LEU A 94 -4.02 17.63 -11.91
CA LEU A 94 -3.51 17.75 -13.27
C LEU A 94 -3.71 16.43 -14.02
N ARG A 95 -4.16 16.52 -15.27
CA ARG A 95 -4.16 15.41 -16.22
C ARG A 95 -2.92 15.47 -17.08
N HIS A 96 -2.19 14.38 -17.13
CA HIS A 96 -1.00 14.21 -17.95
C HIS A 96 -1.32 13.38 -19.20
N ASP A 97 -0.43 13.40 -20.16
CA ASP A 97 -0.40 12.37 -21.19
C ASP A 97 -0.39 10.99 -20.50
N GLN A 98 -0.59 9.92 -21.20
CA GLN A 98 -0.58 8.54 -20.68
C GLN A 98 -1.75 8.17 -19.73
N ASN A 99 -2.86 8.93 -19.76
CA ASN A 99 -4.04 8.69 -18.93
C ASN A 99 -3.80 8.73 -17.41
N ILE A 100 -2.86 9.55 -16.95
CA ILE A 100 -2.55 9.72 -15.53
C ILE A 100 -3.11 11.04 -15.02
N ILE A 101 -3.71 11.03 -13.83
CA ILE A 101 -4.05 12.23 -13.07
C ILE A 101 -3.21 12.26 -11.79
N SER A 102 -2.55 13.40 -11.53
CA SER A 102 -1.89 13.66 -10.26
C SER A 102 -2.69 14.64 -9.40
N LEU A 103 -2.72 14.40 -8.08
CA LEU A 103 -3.35 15.29 -7.11
C LEU A 103 -2.31 15.74 -6.08
N TYR A 104 -2.37 17.03 -5.75
CA TYR A 104 -1.49 17.73 -4.82
C TYR A 104 -2.35 18.36 -3.75
N CYS A 105 -2.48 17.72 -2.59
CA CYS A 105 -3.44 18.08 -1.54
C CYS A 105 -2.78 18.76 -0.33
N HIS A 106 -3.62 19.28 0.57
CA HIS A 106 -3.25 19.99 1.80
C HIS A 106 -2.41 21.24 1.57
N LEU A 107 -2.58 21.90 0.40
CA LEU A 107 -1.85 23.11 0.08
C LEU A 107 -2.25 24.27 0.98
N GLN A 108 -1.32 25.14 1.29
CA GLN A 108 -1.55 26.33 2.12
C GLN A 108 -2.56 27.27 1.44
N ASN A 109 -3.55 27.74 2.17
CA ASN A 109 -4.50 28.73 1.68
C ASN A 109 -3.79 30.01 1.23
N GLY A 110 -4.21 30.59 0.11
CA GLY A 110 -3.60 31.79 -0.49
C GLY A 110 -2.26 31.53 -1.18
N SER A 111 -1.80 30.28 -1.24
CA SER A 111 -0.51 29.95 -1.87
C SER A 111 -0.62 29.44 -3.30
N LEU A 112 -1.83 29.09 -3.75
CA LEU A 112 -2.03 28.54 -5.09
C LEU A 112 -1.46 29.47 -6.15
N GLY A 113 -0.64 28.91 -7.05
CA GLY A 113 -0.04 29.63 -8.17
C GLY A 113 -1.10 30.24 -9.11
N PRO A 114 -0.71 31.04 -10.09
CA PRO A 114 -1.66 31.57 -11.08
C PRO A 114 -2.42 30.44 -11.77
N GLU A 115 -3.73 30.63 -11.96
CA GLU A 115 -4.54 29.67 -12.70
C GLU A 115 -4.14 29.66 -14.17
N ARG A 116 -3.90 28.47 -14.71
CA ARG A 116 -3.49 28.21 -16.09
C ARG A 116 -4.24 27.00 -16.61
N ALA A 117 -4.48 26.94 -17.90
CA ALA A 117 -5.05 25.75 -18.56
C ALA A 117 -4.09 24.54 -18.52
N ALA A 118 -2.78 24.81 -18.52
CA ALA A 118 -1.74 23.79 -18.46
C ALA A 118 -0.54 24.29 -17.64
N TYR A 119 0.18 23.33 -17.05
CA TYR A 119 1.35 23.55 -16.21
C TYR A 119 2.53 22.69 -16.68
N VAL A 120 3.73 23.19 -16.45
CA VAL A 120 4.98 22.45 -16.66
C VAL A 120 5.73 22.29 -15.32
N PRO A 121 6.70 21.36 -15.20
CA PRO A 121 7.40 21.09 -13.93
C PRO A 121 8.09 22.29 -13.27
N THR A 122 8.36 23.34 -14.01
CA THR A 122 8.91 24.59 -13.47
C THR A 122 7.87 25.56 -12.91
N ASP A 123 6.59 25.31 -13.14
CA ASP A 123 5.52 26.12 -12.59
C ASP A 123 5.30 25.76 -11.10
N ARG A 124 4.92 26.76 -10.30
CA ARG A 124 4.50 26.52 -8.92
C ARG A 124 2.99 26.29 -8.87
N LEU A 125 2.58 25.15 -8.30
CA LEU A 125 1.16 24.85 -8.02
C LEU A 125 0.68 25.51 -6.74
N GLY A 126 1.52 25.51 -5.70
CA GLY A 126 1.23 26.06 -4.38
C GLY A 126 2.40 25.86 -3.43
N ILE A 127 2.11 25.94 -2.15
CA ILE A 127 3.06 25.67 -1.05
C ILE A 127 2.44 24.59 -0.16
N ILE A 128 3.26 23.69 0.39
CA ILE A 128 2.83 22.70 1.38
C ILE A 128 2.14 23.40 2.55
N GLY A 129 0.99 22.92 2.92
CA GLY A 129 0.18 23.39 4.04
C GLY A 129 -0.30 22.27 4.93
N ASP A 130 -1.39 22.55 5.64
CA ASP A 130 -2.08 21.68 6.57
C ASP A 130 -3.61 21.83 6.46
N THR A 131 -4.10 22.24 5.28
CA THR A 131 -5.54 22.43 5.03
C THR A 131 -6.27 21.09 4.94
N GLY A 132 -7.56 21.07 5.24
CA GLY A 132 -8.36 19.84 5.25
C GLY A 132 -8.08 18.96 6.47
N HIS A 133 -8.09 17.64 6.26
CA HIS A 133 -7.77 16.65 7.31
C HIS A 133 -6.28 16.32 7.27
N ALA A 134 -5.46 17.21 7.80
CA ALA A 134 -4.02 17.06 7.84
C ALA A 134 -3.48 17.21 9.26
N ASP A 135 -2.64 16.28 9.70
CA ASP A 135 -1.92 16.34 10.98
C ASP A 135 -0.51 16.94 10.75
N GLY A 136 -0.46 18.28 10.63
CA GLY A 136 0.77 19.03 10.39
C GLY A 136 1.11 19.21 8.90
N LEU A 137 2.21 19.94 8.67
CA LEU A 137 2.62 20.35 7.31
C LEU A 137 3.12 19.16 6.49
N HIS A 138 2.38 18.77 5.46
CA HIS A 138 2.79 17.76 4.48
C HIS A 138 2.05 17.94 3.15
N LEU A 139 2.62 17.43 2.09
CA LEU A 139 1.95 17.24 0.81
C LEU A 139 1.40 15.83 0.76
N HIS A 140 0.08 15.65 0.68
CA HIS A 140 -0.50 14.39 0.26
C HIS A 140 -0.50 14.35 -1.27
N PHE A 141 0.24 13.40 -1.84
CA PHE A 141 0.42 13.25 -3.28
C PHE A 141 -0.16 11.92 -3.77
N THR A 142 -1.08 12.00 -4.72
CA THR A 142 -1.77 10.83 -5.29
C THR A 142 -1.59 10.77 -6.80
N VAL A 143 -1.45 9.56 -7.32
CA VAL A 143 -1.44 9.26 -8.77
C VAL A 143 -2.59 8.32 -9.09
N TYR A 144 -3.43 8.73 -10.02
CA TYR A 144 -4.57 7.93 -10.50
C TYR A 144 -4.35 7.54 -11.95
N ASP A 145 -4.38 6.24 -12.22
CA ASP A 145 -4.36 5.66 -13.55
C ASP A 145 -5.80 5.56 -14.08
N GLN A 146 -6.13 6.36 -15.09
CA GLN A 146 -7.48 6.42 -15.67
C GLN A 146 -7.80 5.17 -16.51
N GLU A 147 -6.80 4.52 -17.10
CA GLU A 147 -6.98 3.31 -17.89
C GLU A 147 -7.27 2.11 -16.98
N ALA A 148 -6.48 1.96 -15.92
CA ALA A 148 -6.69 0.92 -14.92
C ALA A 148 -7.88 1.21 -13.99
N GLY A 149 -8.34 2.47 -13.90
CA GLY A 149 -9.39 2.89 -12.97
C GLY A 149 -8.97 2.75 -11.52
N SER A 150 -7.70 2.97 -11.22
CA SER A 150 -7.11 2.72 -9.91
C SER A 150 -6.14 3.83 -9.47
N THR A 151 -6.05 4.04 -8.17
CA THR A 151 -4.96 4.82 -7.59
C THR A 151 -3.73 3.91 -7.49
N VAL A 152 -2.59 4.37 -7.97
CA VAL A 152 -1.34 3.60 -7.97
C VAL A 152 -0.36 4.14 -6.94
N ASN A 153 0.53 3.28 -6.44
CA ASN A 153 1.57 3.68 -5.49
C ASN A 153 2.56 4.66 -6.17
N PRO A 154 2.59 5.94 -5.77
CA PRO A 154 3.43 6.94 -6.43
C PRO A 154 4.92 6.63 -6.37
N LEU A 155 5.38 5.96 -5.30
CA LEU A 155 6.79 5.60 -5.14
C LEU A 155 7.32 4.63 -6.21
N ALA A 156 6.43 3.90 -6.90
CA ALA A 156 6.83 3.03 -8.01
C ALA A 156 7.24 3.81 -9.27
N PHE A 157 6.86 5.08 -9.37
CA PHE A 157 7.08 5.93 -10.55
C PHE A 157 8.02 7.11 -10.28
N LEU A 158 8.18 7.50 -9.03
CA LEU A 158 9.10 8.55 -8.61
C LEU A 158 10.56 8.04 -8.62
N PRO A 159 11.55 8.92 -8.84
CA PRO A 159 12.95 8.53 -8.71
C PRO A 159 13.22 7.92 -7.33
N PRO A 160 13.92 6.77 -7.25
CA PRO A 160 14.11 6.06 -5.99
C PRO A 160 14.84 6.92 -4.96
N LEU A 161 14.39 6.83 -3.72
CA LEU A 161 15.11 7.40 -2.58
C LEU A 161 16.11 6.37 -2.06
N PRO A 162 17.29 6.80 -1.62
CA PRO A 162 18.21 5.93 -0.91
C PRO A 162 17.51 5.35 0.33
N HIS A 163 17.41 4.03 0.37
CA HIS A 163 16.86 3.30 1.51
C HIS A 163 17.58 1.97 1.62
N HIS A 164 18.21 1.71 2.76
CA HIS A 164 19.10 0.56 2.94
C HIS A 164 18.62 -0.38 4.05
N GLN A 165 17.68 0.07 4.89
CA GLN A 165 17.13 -0.79 5.94
C GLN A 165 15.97 -1.63 5.41
N PRO A 166 16.03 -2.96 5.56
CA PRO A 166 14.91 -3.82 5.21
C PRO A 166 13.72 -3.58 6.16
N PRO A 167 12.50 -3.95 5.75
CA PRO A 167 11.32 -3.91 6.60
C PRO A 167 11.53 -4.65 7.92
N VAL A 168 10.84 -4.24 8.95
CA VAL A 168 10.84 -4.87 10.28
C VAL A 168 9.61 -5.75 10.41
N ILE A 169 9.79 -7.00 10.88
CA ILE A 169 8.70 -7.91 11.24
C ILE A 169 8.74 -8.15 12.75
N ARG A 170 7.71 -7.65 13.46
CA ARG A 170 7.54 -7.77 14.91
C ARG A 170 6.22 -8.46 15.26
N HIS A 171 6.10 -8.88 16.50
CA HIS A 171 4.85 -9.31 17.13
C HIS A 171 4.01 -10.24 16.26
N VAL A 172 4.62 -11.34 15.76
CA VAL A 172 3.86 -12.34 15.01
C VAL A 172 2.92 -13.05 15.99
N LEU A 173 1.62 -12.95 15.69
CA LEU A 173 0.56 -13.56 16.48
C LEU A 173 -0.14 -14.63 15.66
N ILE A 174 -0.65 -15.64 16.37
CA ILE A 174 -1.57 -16.62 15.81
C ILE A 174 -2.91 -16.53 16.52
N ALA A 175 -3.98 -16.40 15.74
CA ALA A 175 -5.35 -16.30 16.23
C ALA A 175 -6.15 -17.55 15.88
N THR A 176 -6.74 -18.19 16.90
CA THR A 176 -7.66 -19.32 16.75
C THR A 176 -9.00 -18.95 17.40
N GLY A 177 -10.01 -18.66 16.57
CA GLY A 177 -11.24 -18.03 17.04
C GLY A 177 -10.96 -16.64 17.64
N GLU A 178 -11.45 -16.40 18.86
CA GLU A 178 -11.23 -15.11 19.56
C GLU A 178 -9.91 -15.05 20.34
N ARG A 179 -9.16 -16.15 20.42
CA ARG A 179 -7.91 -16.20 21.18
C ARG A 179 -6.72 -15.86 20.28
N GLN A 180 -5.96 -14.87 20.69
CA GLN A 180 -4.67 -14.51 20.09
C GLN A 180 -3.54 -14.81 21.06
N GLN A 181 -2.41 -15.30 20.52
CA GLN A 181 -1.18 -15.51 21.30
C GLN A 181 0.05 -15.27 20.42
N PRO A 182 1.21 -14.92 21.01
CA PRO A 182 2.46 -14.87 20.28
C PRO A 182 2.78 -16.21 19.61
N LEU A 183 3.27 -16.13 18.37
CA LEU A 183 3.79 -17.28 17.64
C LEU A 183 5.32 -17.18 17.63
N GLU A 184 5.98 -18.09 18.35
CA GLU A 184 7.42 -18.15 18.53
C GLU A 184 7.90 -19.58 18.26
N ASP A 185 9.23 -19.75 18.10
CA ASP A 185 9.82 -21.07 17.92
C ASP A 185 9.50 -22.01 19.10
N GLY A 186 9.14 -23.25 18.77
CA GLY A 186 8.84 -24.30 19.74
C GLY A 186 7.46 -24.21 20.40
N VAL A 187 6.60 -23.28 19.99
CA VAL A 187 5.21 -23.23 20.49
C VAL A 187 4.46 -24.50 20.06
N VAL A 188 3.60 -25.01 20.94
CA VAL A 188 2.72 -26.15 20.65
C VAL A 188 1.31 -25.62 20.39
N MET A 189 0.75 -25.98 19.25
CA MET A 189 -0.59 -25.59 18.81
C MET A 189 -1.53 -26.77 18.70
N LYS A 190 -2.82 -26.49 18.68
CA LYS A 190 -3.84 -27.51 18.33
C LYS A 190 -4.15 -27.47 16.84
N PRO A 191 -4.54 -28.59 16.22
CA PRO A 191 -5.01 -28.59 14.84
C PRO A 191 -6.22 -27.70 14.64
N GLY A 192 -6.32 -27.11 13.45
CA GLY A 192 -7.46 -26.29 13.03
C GLY A 192 -7.07 -25.04 12.27
N ARG A 193 -8.08 -24.25 11.94
CA ARG A 193 -7.90 -23.00 11.19
C ARG A 193 -7.38 -21.88 12.10
N ALA A 194 -6.34 -21.20 11.66
CA ALA A 194 -5.72 -20.10 12.38
C ALA A 194 -5.42 -18.93 11.44
N GLU A 195 -5.54 -17.71 11.96
CA GLU A 195 -5.13 -16.49 11.26
C GLU A 195 -3.77 -16.03 11.80
N ILE A 196 -2.90 -15.59 10.90
CA ILE A 196 -1.58 -15.04 11.23
C ILE A 196 -1.63 -13.52 11.11
N LEU A 197 -1.27 -12.86 12.20
CA LEU A 197 -1.16 -11.40 12.25
C LEU A 197 0.29 -11.02 12.57
N ALA A 198 0.73 -9.87 12.07
CA ALA A 198 2.04 -9.36 12.41
C ALA A 198 2.09 -7.83 12.36
N GLU A 199 2.94 -7.26 13.18
CA GLU A 199 3.39 -5.88 13.03
C GLU A 199 4.52 -5.86 12.00
N VAL A 200 4.26 -5.20 10.83
CA VAL A 200 5.24 -5.11 9.74
C VAL A 200 5.33 -3.67 9.25
N TYR A 201 6.52 -3.12 9.22
CA TYR A 201 6.72 -1.73 8.83
C TYR A 201 8.13 -1.45 8.31
N ASN A 202 8.28 -0.34 7.57
CA ASN A 202 9.56 0.25 7.21
C ASN A 202 9.92 1.35 8.21
N LEU A 203 11.22 1.51 8.49
CA LEU A 203 11.77 2.65 9.21
C LEU A 203 12.56 3.54 8.26
N ARG A 204 12.56 4.84 8.52
CA ARG A 204 13.45 5.78 7.83
C ARG A 204 14.65 6.09 8.69
N GLU A 205 15.83 6.06 8.08
CA GLU A 205 17.12 6.34 8.75
C GLU A 205 17.45 7.83 8.77
N ASP A 206 16.89 8.59 7.83
CA ASP A 206 17.25 9.97 7.54
C ASP A 206 16.45 11.01 8.35
N VAL A 207 15.59 10.56 9.26
CA VAL A 207 14.79 11.43 10.13
C VAL A 207 14.95 11.04 11.59
N ALA A 208 15.07 12.05 12.46
CA ALA A 208 15.24 11.84 13.90
C ALA A 208 14.03 11.17 14.57
N PHE A 209 12.86 11.24 13.94
CA PHE A 209 11.62 10.61 14.38
C PHE A 209 11.00 9.90 13.20
N SER A 210 10.98 8.57 13.22
CA SER A 210 10.42 7.75 12.15
C SER A 210 9.08 7.17 12.56
N TRP A 211 8.06 7.43 11.76
CA TRP A 211 6.78 6.73 11.84
C TRP A 211 6.94 5.34 11.21
N PRO A 212 6.21 4.33 11.72
CA PRO A 212 6.15 3.03 11.05
C PRO A 212 5.40 3.19 9.71
N LEU A 213 6.14 3.10 8.61
CA LEU A 213 5.61 3.18 7.25
C LEU A 213 5.17 1.79 6.76
N ALA A 214 4.12 1.68 5.96
CA ALA A 214 3.74 0.39 5.40
C ALA A 214 4.84 -0.17 4.48
N PRO A 215 5.10 -1.50 4.50
CA PRO A 215 5.97 -2.14 3.52
C PRO A 215 5.29 -2.13 2.14
N HIS A 216 6.05 -2.43 1.08
CA HIS A 216 5.46 -2.61 -0.25
C HIS A 216 4.67 -3.92 -0.34
N SER A 217 5.21 -5.00 0.20
CA SER A 217 4.50 -6.28 0.19
C SER A 217 4.85 -7.17 1.37
N VAL A 218 3.89 -8.03 1.74
CA VAL A 218 4.07 -9.08 2.75
C VAL A 218 3.55 -10.40 2.19
N SER A 219 4.33 -11.47 2.31
CA SER A 219 3.90 -12.82 1.94
C SER A 219 4.02 -13.79 3.10
N LEU A 220 3.05 -14.70 3.21
CA LEU A 220 2.99 -15.77 4.17
C LEU A 220 3.13 -17.11 3.45
N SER A 221 4.04 -17.96 3.92
CA SER A 221 4.15 -19.35 3.49
C SER A 221 4.06 -20.28 4.67
N MET A 222 3.45 -21.45 4.47
CA MET A 222 3.33 -22.52 5.43
C MET A 222 3.92 -23.79 4.82
N ASP A 223 4.88 -24.40 5.51
CA ASP A 223 5.56 -25.62 5.07
C ASP A 223 6.10 -25.52 3.62
N GLY A 224 6.66 -24.35 3.28
CA GLY A 224 7.23 -24.05 1.97
C GLY A 224 6.22 -23.66 0.87
N VAL A 225 4.92 -23.67 1.16
CA VAL A 225 3.88 -23.26 0.21
C VAL A 225 3.40 -21.86 0.53
N GLU A 226 3.43 -20.94 -0.45
CA GLU A 226 2.87 -19.58 -0.29
C GLU A 226 1.34 -19.68 -0.13
N VAL A 227 0.83 -19.14 0.98
CA VAL A 227 -0.58 -19.15 1.36
C VAL A 227 -1.26 -17.85 1.00
N SER A 228 -0.56 -16.74 1.17
CA SER A 228 -1.08 -15.39 0.88
C SER A 228 0.03 -14.40 0.53
N ARG A 229 -0.36 -13.38 -0.21
CA ARG A 229 0.46 -12.20 -0.51
C ARG A 229 -0.41 -10.96 -0.48
N ILE A 230 0.04 -9.96 0.25
CA ILE A 230 -0.52 -8.61 0.25
C ILE A 230 0.49 -7.73 -0.46
N SER A 231 0.03 -6.94 -1.45
CA SER A 231 0.87 -6.00 -2.19
C SER A 231 0.17 -4.65 -2.27
N PHE A 232 0.88 -3.59 -1.92
CA PHE A 232 0.39 -2.22 -1.95
C PHE A 232 0.82 -1.51 -3.24
N ASP A 233 0.46 -2.11 -4.38
CA ASP A 233 0.74 -1.57 -5.71
C ASP A 233 -0.31 -0.57 -6.15
N SER A 234 -1.58 -0.89 -5.95
CA SER A 234 -2.69 -0.05 -6.37
C SER A 234 -3.98 -0.35 -5.60
N LEU A 235 -4.86 0.66 -5.56
CA LEU A 235 -6.18 0.62 -4.95
C LEU A 235 -7.25 0.94 -6.00
N GLN A 236 -8.34 0.21 -5.97
CA GLN A 236 -9.53 0.49 -6.75
C GLN A 236 -10.74 0.66 -5.83
N VAL A 237 -11.78 1.32 -6.32
CA VAL A 237 -13.03 1.47 -5.58
C VAL A 237 -14.01 0.40 -6.06
N MET A 238 -14.43 -0.48 -5.16
CA MET A 238 -15.47 -1.48 -5.40
C MET A 238 -16.58 -1.33 -4.36
N GLU A 239 -17.82 -1.21 -4.80
CA GLU A 239 -18.98 -1.04 -3.93
C GLU A 239 -18.80 0.09 -2.88
N GLY A 240 -18.17 1.19 -3.30
CA GLY A 240 -17.91 2.36 -2.45
C GLY A 240 -16.78 2.17 -1.42
N LYS A 241 -16.03 1.08 -1.48
CA LYS A 241 -14.88 0.81 -0.62
C LYS A 241 -13.60 0.76 -1.41
N SER A 242 -12.53 1.30 -0.84
CA SER A 242 -11.18 1.13 -1.37
C SER A 242 -10.67 -0.29 -1.07
N VAL A 243 -10.21 -0.99 -2.10
CA VAL A 243 -9.68 -2.35 -2.03
C VAL A 243 -8.35 -2.45 -2.77
N LEU A 244 -7.47 -3.36 -2.33
CA LEU A 244 -6.23 -3.68 -3.04
C LEU A 244 -6.57 -4.34 -4.39
N THR A 245 -6.00 -3.81 -5.47
CA THR A 245 -6.16 -4.39 -6.80
C THR A 245 -5.55 -5.79 -6.85
N GLY A 246 -6.24 -6.71 -7.53
CA GLY A 246 -5.78 -8.10 -7.68
C GLY A 246 -6.23 -9.06 -6.57
N THR A 247 -6.24 -8.66 -5.31
CA THR A 247 -6.75 -9.49 -4.19
C THR A 247 -8.14 -9.11 -3.73
N VAL A 248 -8.60 -7.91 -4.09
CA VAL A 248 -9.92 -7.34 -3.72
C VAL A 248 -10.11 -7.28 -2.19
N LEU A 249 -9.03 -7.14 -1.44
CA LEU A 249 -9.08 -7.02 0.01
C LEU A 249 -9.30 -5.56 0.42
N SER A 250 -10.31 -5.33 1.26
CA SER A 250 -10.56 -4.04 1.90
C SER A 250 -9.62 -3.83 3.09
N ARG A 251 -9.56 -2.59 3.60
CA ARG A 251 -8.73 -2.25 4.77
C ARG A 251 -8.98 -3.18 5.96
N SER A 252 -10.21 -3.47 6.33
CA SER A 252 -10.54 -4.34 7.47
C SER A 252 -10.18 -5.82 7.26
N GLN A 253 -9.94 -6.24 6.01
CA GLN A 253 -9.43 -7.57 5.67
C GLN A 253 -7.90 -7.63 5.65
N VAL A 254 -7.23 -6.49 5.54
CA VAL A 254 -5.76 -6.37 5.55
C VAL A 254 -5.23 -5.97 6.93
N TYR A 255 -5.95 -5.12 7.66
CA TYR A 255 -5.58 -4.69 9.00
C TYR A 255 -6.65 -5.07 10.02
N ASP A 256 -6.24 -5.47 11.20
CA ASP A 256 -7.16 -5.64 12.32
C ASP A 256 -7.49 -4.28 12.99
N SER A 257 -8.24 -4.30 14.08
CA SER A 257 -8.61 -3.09 14.82
C SER A 257 -7.44 -2.43 15.58
N SER A 258 -6.33 -3.13 15.75
CA SER A 258 -5.12 -2.62 16.40
C SER A 258 -4.04 -2.18 15.40
N GLY A 259 -4.32 -2.29 14.08
CA GLY A 259 -3.39 -1.94 13.01
C GLY A 259 -2.39 -3.05 12.65
N LEU A 260 -2.55 -4.26 13.17
CA LEU A 260 -1.73 -5.41 12.76
C LEU A 260 -2.16 -5.89 11.38
N LEU A 261 -1.18 -6.25 10.55
CA LEU A 261 -1.42 -6.89 9.27
C LEU A 261 -1.98 -8.31 9.45
N ARG A 262 -3.10 -8.61 8.81
CA ARG A 262 -3.68 -9.93 8.64
C ARG A 262 -2.94 -10.66 7.53
N CYS A 263 -1.82 -11.29 7.88
CA CYS A 263 -0.91 -11.88 6.90
C CYS A 263 -1.54 -13.05 6.13
N GLY A 264 -2.56 -13.71 6.69
CA GLY A 264 -3.31 -14.76 6.03
C GLY A 264 -3.86 -15.80 7.00
N THR A 265 -4.60 -16.76 6.45
CA THR A 265 -5.18 -17.88 7.20
C THR A 265 -4.50 -19.19 6.80
N VAL A 266 -4.13 -19.98 7.79
CA VAL A 266 -3.47 -21.28 7.64
C VAL A 266 -4.31 -22.38 8.23
N GLU A 267 -4.14 -23.61 7.74
CA GLU A 267 -4.72 -24.82 8.31
C GLU A 267 -3.62 -25.59 9.05
N LEU A 268 -3.69 -25.60 10.38
CA LEU A 268 -2.75 -26.30 11.24
C LEU A 268 -3.05 -27.80 11.23
N ARG A 269 -2.10 -28.59 10.74
CA ARG A 269 -2.18 -30.05 10.68
C ARG A 269 -1.22 -30.66 11.69
N GLN A 270 -1.59 -31.82 12.26
CA GLN A 270 -0.75 -32.53 13.22
C GLN A 270 0.66 -32.81 12.67
N GLY A 271 1.68 -32.50 13.46
CA GLY A 271 3.10 -32.68 13.14
C GLY A 271 3.92 -31.42 13.33
N GLU A 272 5.14 -31.44 12.83
CA GLU A 272 6.00 -30.27 12.79
C GLU A 272 5.60 -29.36 11.62
N SER A 273 5.62 -28.04 11.86
CA SER A 273 5.24 -27.02 10.89
C SER A 273 6.20 -25.85 10.90
N SER A 274 6.35 -25.22 9.75
CA SER A 274 7.19 -24.04 9.57
C SER A 274 6.41 -22.93 8.88
N LEU A 275 6.35 -21.76 9.51
CA LEU A 275 5.76 -20.55 8.97
C LEU A 275 6.87 -19.60 8.53
N ARG A 276 6.77 -19.06 7.31
CA ARG A 276 7.68 -18.06 6.77
C ARG A 276 6.90 -16.80 6.44
N LEU A 277 7.25 -15.70 7.08
CA LEU A 277 6.82 -14.35 6.70
C LEU A 277 7.98 -13.65 5.97
N ALA A 278 7.68 -13.04 4.83
CA ALA A 278 8.63 -12.19 4.12
C ALA A 278 7.98 -10.84 3.85
N ALA A 279 8.68 -9.76 4.19
CA ALA A 279 8.28 -8.39 3.94
C ALA A 279 9.30 -7.73 3.01
N ARG A 280 8.82 -6.96 2.02
CA ARG A 280 9.66 -6.23 1.06
C ARG A 280 9.27 -4.77 0.99
N ASP A 281 10.25 -3.90 0.78
CA ASP A 281 10.05 -2.51 0.36
C ASP A 281 10.14 -2.35 -1.17
N LEU A 282 9.90 -1.14 -1.66
CA LEU A 282 10.03 -0.82 -3.10
C LEU A 282 11.47 -0.76 -3.58
N ALA A 283 12.46 -0.59 -2.70
CA ALA A 283 13.88 -0.64 -3.04
C ALA A 283 14.39 -2.07 -3.25
N GLY A 284 13.56 -3.08 -2.91
CA GLY A 284 13.88 -4.50 -3.03
C GLY A 284 14.52 -5.10 -1.78
N ASN A 285 14.68 -4.32 -0.69
CA ASN A 285 15.13 -4.88 0.59
C ASN A 285 14.07 -5.83 1.15
N GLU A 286 14.52 -6.96 1.69
CA GLU A 286 13.64 -8.01 2.22
C GLU A 286 14.04 -8.41 3.64
N THR A 287 13.06 -8.56 4.51
CA THR A 287 13.20 -9.27 5.77
C THR A 287 12.38 -10.54 5.74
N VAL A 288 12.99 -11.63 6.20
CA VAL A 288 12.35 -12.94 6.34
C VAL A 288 12.39 -13.35 7.79
N LYS A 289 11.24 -13.76 8.32
CA LYS A 289 11.10 -14.40 9.63
C LYS A 289 10.54 -15.80 9.43
N VAL A 290 11.26 -16.80 9.93
CA VAL A 290 10.84 -18.20 9.93
C VAL A 290 10.56 -18.61 11.38
N ILE A 291 9.44 -19.28 11.63
CA ILE A 291 9.02 -19.75 12.94
C ILE A 291 8.67 -21.23 12.80
N SER A 292 9.31 -22.08 13.60
CA SER A 292 9.05 -23.52 13.65
C SER A 292 8.27 -23.85 14.90
N PHE A 293 7.20 -24.63 14.76
CA PHE A 293 6.31 -25.02 15.85
C PHE A 293 5.71 -26.39 15.60
N SER A 294 5.17 -27.01 16.65
CA SER A 294 4.52 -28.31 16.53
C SER A 294 3.00 -28.22 16.75
N VAL A 295 2.26 -29.11 16.12
CA VAL A 295 0.79 -29.18 16.21
C VAL A 295 0.41 -30.55 16.76
N HIS A 296 -0.24 -30.54 17.93
CA HIS A 296 -0.70 -31.77 18.64
C HIS A 296 -2.15 -31.61 19.11
N GLU A 297 -2.85 -32.74 19.32
CA GLU A 297 -4.22 -32.76 19.84
C GLU A 297 -4.34 -32.25 21.29
#